data_f1caded91141d20bfa69204633554eda
#
_entry.id   f1caded91141d20bfa69204633554eda
#
_cell.length_a   1.000
_cell.length_b   1.000
_cell.length_c   1.000
_cell.angle_alpha   90.00
_cell.angle_beta   90.00
_cell.angle_gamma   90.00
#
_symmetry.space_group_name_H-M   'P 1'
#
loop_
_entity.id
_entity.type
_entity.pdbx_description
1 polymer ?
#
loop_
_entity_poly.entity_id
_entity_poly.type
_entity_poly.pdbx_seq_one_letter_code
_entity_poly.pdbx_strand_id
1 'polypeptide(L)'
;MAISTAGELDADFADRGRLLLGRDCREAQLRKVYALESNCSLCIGSIQLKNEKTHRFAAARTTPAGELDRSFADGGYLLGEPAQVSVHRFSGFASNDHGELMLVGNVADKSRDELLRCTAHGQCLNRWQLTTPGAKSNTTHPMITTGQGGCLWMCSSTMRNGKCGGALYRRLPGGERDEAFADNGTLDFCLDNTYVRFNDLAITGEQGHLVVAADIHPWTSSDSSLTLCCFDRDSGEVVSAFGANGRFTYPPSHSLYRQLSIQRVIATRHGLLVIIQSYDGQGAIYSCFIRVTEHGELDVGFNAGKPIVIAGAYSDVAVQSDDRIIVLASNLYPDTVVRRYLVNGEKDCSFGNRGEVLLGQPGERFYALAVQADDKILVSGVGRSSVLYRLQG
;
A
#
# COMPACT_ATOMS: atom_id res chain seq x y z
N MET A 1 -26.80 7.28 25.19
CA MET A 1 -25.57 7.15 24.43
C MET A 1 -25.76 7.98 23.15
N ALA A 2 -24.88 8.94 22.86
CA ALA A 2 -24.93 9.65 21.59
C ALA A 2 -24.61 8.61 20.49
N ILE A 3 -25.43 8.56 19.45
CA ILE A 3 -25.14 7.71 18.28
C ILE A 3 -23.97 8.39 17.58
N SER A 4 -22.81 7.73 17.57
CA SER A 4 -21.63 8.20 16.85
C SER A 4 -21.90 8.11 15.35
N THR A 5 -21.65 9.19 14.62
CA THR A 5 -21.89 9.26 13.18
C THR A 5 -20.62 8.91 12.39
N ALA A 6 -20.81 8.32 11.23
CA ALA A 6 -19.71 7.96 10.34
C ALA A 6 -18.85 9.19 9.99
N GLY A 7 -17.53 9.05 10.12
CA GLY A 7 -16.56 10.12 9.90
C GLY A 7 -16.24 10.96 11.14
N GLU A 8 -16.95 10.79 12.26
CA GLU A 8 -16.55 11.42 13.52
C GLU A 8 -15.32 10.72 14.12
N LEU A 9 -14.54 11.47 14.91
CA LEU A 9 -13.47 10.87 15.70
C LEU A 9 -14.06 9.86 16.69
N ASP A 10 -13.43 8.69 16.80
CA ASP A 10 -13.85 7.65 17.74
C ASP A 10 -13.43 8.04 19.15
N ALA A 11 -14.39 8.54 19.94
CA ALA A 11 -14.14 9.03 21.27
C ALA A 11 -13.61 7.96 22.26
N ASP A 12 -13.82 6.68 21.96
CA ASP A 12 -13.36 5.55 22.76
C ASP A 12 -11.92 5.11 22.44
N PHE A 13 -11.27 5.78 21.46
CA PHE A 13 -9.90 5.51 21.07
C PHE A 13 -8.95 6.56 21.63
N ALA A 14 -7.97 6.12 22.43
CA ALA A 14 -6.91 6.97 23.00
C ALA A 14 -7.46 8.28 23.64
N ASP A 15 -6.91 9.41 23.25
CA ASP A 15 -7.41 10.73 23.67
C ASP A 15 -8.43 11.22 22.63
N ARG A 16 -9.69 10.78 22.79
CA ARG A 16 -10.83 11.15 21.92
C ARG A 16 -10.55 11.00 20.44
N GLY A 17 -10.08 9.84 20.04
CA GLY A 17 -9.82 9.50 18.63
C GLY A 17 -8.40 9.80 18.18
N ARG A 18 -7.49 10.23 19.06
CA ARG A 18 -6.12 10.62 18.71
C ARG A 18 -5.08 10.01 19.64
N LEU A 19 -4.13 9.28 19.07
CA LEU A 19 -2.97 8.73 19.78
C LEU A 19 -1.68 9.42 19.31
N LEU A 20 -0.79 9.71 20.25
CA LEU A 20 0.58 10.15 19.96
C LEU A 20 1.56 9.02 20.25
N LEU A 21 2.35 8.64 19.23
CA LEU A 21 3.39 7.63 19.32
C LEU A 21 4.78 8.28 19.29
N GLY A 22 5.73 7.68 20.01
CA GLY A 22 7.11 8.16 20.03
C GLY A 22 7.34 9.44 20.84
N ARG A 23 6.50 9.75 21.83
CA ARG A 23 6.69 10.92 22.73
C ARG A 23 8.04 10.92 23.44
N ASP A 24 8.57 9.73 23.75
CA ASP A 24 9.85 9.56 24.43
C ASP A 24 11.04 9.49 23.48
N CYS A 25 10.81 9.53 22.17
CA CYS A 25 11.83 9.61 21.14
C CYS A 25 12.26 11.05 20.89
N ARG A 26 13.42 11.25 20.27
CA ARG A 26 13.83 12.54 19.72
C ARG A 26 13.00 12.90 18.51
N GLU A 27 12.73 11.91 17.64
CA GLU A 27 11.89 12.03 16.46
C GLU A 27 11.19 10.69 16.19
N ALA A 28 9.92 10.75 15.76
CA ALA A 28 9.16 9.60 15.35
C ALA A 28 8.43 9.90 14.04
N GLN A 29 8.61 9.05 13.03
CA GLN A 29 8.01 9.17 11.70
C GLN A 29 7.39 7.82 11.29
N LEU A 30 6.34 7.39 12.01
CA LEU A 30 5.56 6.20 11.69
C LEU A 30 4.50 6.57 10.65
N ARG A 31 4.84 6.43 9.37
CA ARG A 31 4.07 6.95 8.26
C ARG A 31 3.09 5.94 7.65
N LYS A 32 3.23 4.66 7.98
CA LYS A 32 2.33 3.60 7.51
C LYS A 32 1.53 3.06 8.67
N VAL A 33 0.28 2.67 8.41
CA VAL A 33 -0.59 2.00 9.37
C VAL A 33 -1.23 0.79 8.71
N TYR A 34 -1.33 -0.28 9.46
CA TYR A 34 -2.00 -1.52 9.08
C TYR A 34 -2.95 -1.93 10.19
N ALA A 35 -4.15 -2.31 9.80
CA ALA A 35 -5.08 -2.98 10.70
C ALA A 35 -4.62 -4.42 10.92
N LEU A 36 -4.62 -4.85 12.16
CA LEU A 36 -4.36 -6.22 12.57
C LEU A 36 -5.65 -6.87 13.07
N GLU A 37 -5.60 -8.17 13.29
CA GLU A 37 -6.69 -8.90 13.95
C GLU A 37 -7.05 -8.28 15.31
N SER A 38 -8.28 -8.53 15.75
CA SER A 38 -8.81 -8.00 17.00
C SER A 38 -8.79 -6.47 17.12
N ASN A 39 -8.86 -5.76 15.99
CA ASN A 39 -8.82 -4.29 15.91
C ASN A 39 -7.56 -3.65 16.52
N CYS A 40 -6.48 -4.40 16.66
CA CYS A 40 -5.16 -3.84 16.90
C CYS A 40 -4.65 -3.11 15.65
N SER A 41 -3.61 -2.28 15.79
CA SER A 41 -2.95 -1.69 14.64
C SER A 41 -1.43 -1.75 14.74
N LEU A 42 -0.76 -1.71 13.59
CA LEU A 42 0.68 -1.65 13.48
C LEU A 42 1.07 -0.38 12.72
N CYS A 43 1.74 0.54 13.39
CA CYS A 43 2.28 1.75 12.79
C CYS A 43 3.75 1.54 12.47
N ILE A 44 4.16 1.81 11.22
CA ILE A 44 5.51 1.50 10.74
C ILE A 44 6.20 2.73 10.15
N GLY A 45 7.50 2.81 10.37
CA GLY A 45 8.32 3.87 9.85
C GLY A 45 9.71 3.91 10.47
N SER A 46 10.12 5.08 10.96
CA SER A 46 11.41 5.25 11.63
C SER A 46 11.27 6.07 12.90
N ILE A 47 12.15 5.78 13.86
CA ILE A 47 12.32 6.60 15.06
C ILE A 47 13.78 6.93 15.30
N GLN A 48 14.03 8.05 15.98
CA GLN A 48 15.33 8.41 16.53
C GLN A 48 15.20 8.46 18.05
N LEU A 49 15.94 7.62 18.76
CA LEU A 49 15.97 7.63 20.22
C LEU A 49 16.71 8.86 20.74
N LYS A 50 16.39 9.32 21.97
CA LYS A 50 16.99 10.55 22.56
C LYS A 50 18.52 10.51 22.62
N ASN A 51 19.07 9.32 22.83
CA ASN A 51 20.52 9.10 22.99
C ASN A 51 21.23 8.70 21.70
N GLU A 52 20.51 8.72 20.55
CA GLU A 52 21.05 8.30 19.27
C GLU A 52 21.13 9.46 18.27
N LYS A 53 22.12 9.40 17.40
CA LYS A 53 22.28 10.35 16.28
C LYS A 53 21.61 9.87 15.00
N THR A 54 21.22 8.60 14.95
CA THR A 54 20.71 7.91 13.75
C THR A 54 19.27 7.46 13.96
N HIS A 55 18.55 7.32 12.86
CA HIS A 55 17.22 6.75 12.85
C HIS A 55 17.31 5.22 12.82
N ARG A 56 16.28 4.57 13.37
CA ARG A 56 16.06 3.14 13.28
C ARG A 56 14.74 2.88 12.58
N PHE A 57 14.65 1.79 11.86
CA PHE A 57 13.35 1.19 11.54
C PHE A 57 12.56 0.97 12.83
N ALA A 58 11.28 1.26 12.80
CA ALA A 58 10.40 1.02 13.93
C ALA A 58 9.02 0.56 13.47
N ALA A 59 8.49 -0.43 14.18
CA ALA A 59 7.07 -0.78 14.12
C ALA A 59 6.49 -0.70 15.53
N ALA A 60 5.40 0.03 15.71
CA ALA A 60 4.70 0.19 16.98
C ALA A 60 3.33 -0.48 16.89
N ARG A 61 3.00 -1.39 17.82
CA ARG A 61 1.67 -1.99 17.91
C ARG A 61 0.80 -1.22 18.90
N THR A 62 -0.47 -1.06 18.54
CA THR A 62 -1.46 -0.45 19.44
C THR A 62 -2.59 -1.42 19.76
N THR A 63 -3.16 -1.26 20.93
CA THR A 63 -4.37 -1.98 21.37
C THR A 63 -5.62 -1.45 20.65
N PRO A 64 -6.75 -2.16 20.70
CA PRO A 64 -8.04 -1.66 20.18
C PRO A 64 -8.50 -0.36 20.84
N ALA A 65 -8.10 -0.10 22.08
CA ALA A 65 -8.40 1.13 22.79
C ALA A 65 -7.51 2.32 22.40
N GLY A 66 -6.51 2.10 21.54
CA GLY A 66 -5.58 3.16 21.14
C GLY A 66 -4.46 3.42 22.14
N GLU A 67 -4.04 2.42 22.86
CA GLU A 67 -2.87 2.48 23.73
C GLU A 67 -1.69 1.78 23.05
N LEU A 68 -0.46 2.19 23.37
CA LEU A 68 0.72 1.44 22.97
C LEU A 68 0.70 0.05 23.63
N ASP A 69 0.72 -0.99 22.82
CA ASP A 69 0.70 -2.37 23.32
C ASP A 69 2.08 -2.78 23.83
N ARG A 70 2.32 -2.61 25.11
CA ARG A 70 3.60 -2.87 25.76
C ARG A 70 4.00 -4.34 25.79
N SER A 71 3.11 -5.26 25.43
CA SER A 71 3.43 -6.70 25.27
C SER A 71 4.11 -7.02 23.95
N PHE A 72 4.10 -6.05 23.00
CA PHE A 72 4.71 -6.21 21.70
C PHE A 72 6.20 -5.83 21.75
N ALA A 73 7.05 -6.73 21.29
CA ALA A 73 8.51 -6.56 21.18
C ALA A 73 9.14 -5.93 22.46
N ASP A 74 9.85 -4.83 22.31
CA ASP A 74 10.46 -4.10 23.43
C ASP A 74 9.56 -2.91 23.83
N GLY A 75 8.68 -3.16 24.79
CA GLY A 75 7.78 -2.15 25.35
C GLY A 75 6.82 -1.50 24.37
N GLY A 76 6.43 -2.22 23.31
CA GLY A 76 5.49 -1.77 22.29
C GLY A 76 6.13 -1.43 20.94
N TYR A 77 7.46 -1.52 20.85
CA TYR A 77 8.23 -1.18 19.65
C TYR A 77 9.12 -2.32 19.19
N LEU A 78 8.98 -2.73 17.94
CA LEU A 78 10.00 -3.50 17.24
C LEU A 78 10.98 -2.52 16.61
N LEU A 79 12.26 -2.59 17.01
CA LEU A 79 13.30 -1.70 16.55
C LEU A 79 14.31 -2.44 15.68
N GLY A 80 14.63 -1.86 14.54
CA GLY A 80 15.74 -2.31 13.71
C GLY A 80 17.10 -1.82 14.22
N GLU A 81 18.17 -2.27 13.57
CA GLU A 81 19.52 -1.77 13.83
C GLU A 81 19.65 -0.27 13.51
N PRO A 82 20.54 0.46 14.20
CA PRO A 82 20.83 1.85 13.87
C PRO A 82 21.39 1.95 12.45
N ALA A 83 20.78 2.80 11.62
CA ALA A 83 21.27 3.03 10.27
C ALA A 83 21.98 4.38 10.18
N GLN A 84 23.13 4.43 9.49
CA GLN A 84 23.89 5.67 9.31
C GLN A 84 23.18 6.68 8.40
N VAL A 85 22.17 6.25 7.64
CA VAL A 85 21.36 7.05 6.75
C VAL A 85 19.89 6.84 7.07
N SER A 86 19.07 7.86 6.89
CA SER A 86 17.65 7.83 7.22
C SER A 86 16.92 6.65 6.55
N VAL A 87 16.43 5.72 7.35
CA VAL A 87 15.66 4.56 6.92
C VAL A 87 14.25 5.04 6.55
N HIS A 88 14.05 5.42 5.30
CA HIS A 88 12.78 6.06 4.91
C HIS A 88 11.90 5.22 4.00
N ARG A 89 12.30 4.00 3.64
CA ARG A 89 11.53 3.21 2.69
C ARG A 89 11.15 1.84 3.28
N PHE A 90 10.06 1.87 3.98
CA PHE A 90 9.28 0.66 4.23
C PHE A 90 8.37 0.47 3.01
N SER A 91 8.42 -0.70 2.39
CA SER A 91 7.76 -0.94 1.10
C SER A 91 6.61 -1.92 1.16
N GLY A 92 6.54 -2.78 2.17
CA GLY A 92 5.45 -3.74 2.24
C GLY A 92 5.28 -4.40 3.61
N PHE A 93 4.04 -4.76 3.90
CA PHE A 93 3.64 -5.51 5.08
C PHE A 93 2.62 -6.58 4.68
N ALA A 94 2.74 -7.74 5.30
CA ALA A 94 1.71 -8.76 5.31
C ALA A 94 1.69 -9.47 6.66
N SER A 95 0.56 -10.06 7.01
CA SER A 95 0.45 -11.01 8.11
C SER A 95 -0.06 -12.34 7.57
N ASN A 96 0.38 -13.44 8.15
CA ASN A 96 -0.14 -14.76 7.82
C ASN A 96 -1.25 -15.19 8.81
N ASP A 97 -1.87 -16.34 8.55
CA ASP A 97 -2.96 -16.90 9.36
C ASP A 97 -2.54 -17.24 10.81
N HIS A 98 -1.25 -17.24 11.10
CA HIS A 98 -0.71 -17.42 12.46
C HIS A 98 -0.39 -16.09 13.15
N GLY A 99 -0.77 -14.96 12.54
CA GLY A 99 -0.51 -13.61 13.05
C GLY A 99 0.97 -13.21 12.99
N GLU A 100 1.82 -13.98 12.31
CA GLU A 100 3.22 -13.59 12.09
C GLU A 100 3.30 -12.41 11.12
N LEU A 101 4.24 -11.54 11.38
CA LEU A 101 4.42 -10.30 10.64
C LEU A 101 5.55 -10.45 9.63
N MET A 102 5.26 -10.11 8.39
CA MET A 102 6.21 -10.04 7.29
C MET A 102 6.41 -8.57 6.89
N LEU A 103 7.62 -8.09 7.01
CA LEU A 103 7.98 -6.70 6.82
C LEU A 103 9.05 -6.59 5.73
N VAL A 104 8.80 -5.80 4.71
CA VAL A 104 9.81 -5.51 3.67
C VAL A 104 10.24 -4.06 3.76
N GLY A 105 11.52 -3.84 3.85
CA GLY A 105 12.11 -2.53 3.94
C GLY A 105 13.48 -2.43 3.28
N ASN A 106 13.84 -1.22 2.89
CA ASN A 106 15.17 -0.92 2.35
C ASN A 106 16.10 -0.45 3.47
N VAL A 107 17.25 -1.09 3.61
CA VAL A 107 18.33 -0.64 4.48
C VAL A 107 19.20 0.33 3.68
N ALA A 108 19.13 1.59 4.00
CA ALA A 108 19.58 2.72 3.19
C ALA A 108 21.07 2.73 2.80
N ASP A 109 21.94 2.02 3.53
CA ASP A 109 23.37 1.97 3.25
C ASP A 109 23.79 0.84 2.28
N LYS A 110 22.88 -0.09 1.98
CA LYS A 110 23.21 -1.30 1.20
C LYS A 110 22.50 -1.42 -0.15
N SER A 111 21.65 -0.47 -0.53
CA SER A 111 20.80 -0.56 -1.75
C SER A 111 20.08 -1.93 -1.91
N ARG A 112 19.75 -2.58 -0.81
CA ARG A 112 19.16 -3.92 -0.76
C ARG A 112 17.92 -3.88 0.10
N ASP A 113 16.87 -4.53 -0.39
CA ASP A 113 15.67 -4.76 0.40
C ASP A 113 15.85 -5.99 1.29
N GLU A 114 15.28 -5.94 2.47
CA GLU A 114 15.26 -7.05 3.42
C GLU A 114 13.80 -7.44 3.73
N LEU A 115 13.56 -8.73 3.81
CA LEU A 115 12.33 -9.32 4.36
C LEU A 115 12.61 -9.74 5.79
N LEU A 116 11.82 -9.23 6.73
CA LEU A 116 11.84 -9.63 8.13
C LEU A 116 10.59 -10.46 8.41
N ARG A 117 10.76 -11.63 9.04
CA ARG A 117 9.68 -12.41 9.63
C ARG A 117 9.74 -12.29 11.14
N CYS A 118 8.63 -11.90 11.75
CA CYS A 118 8.53 -11.77 13.19
C CYS A 118 7.28 -12.49 13.70
N THR A 119 7.32 -12.95 14.95
CA THR A 119 6.11 -13.46 15.61
C THR A 119 5.06 -12.37 15.74
N ALA A 120 3.81 -12.74 16.06
CA ALA A 120 2.75 -11.81 16.42
C ALA A 120 3.14 -10.87 17.58
N HIS A 121 4.08 -11.29 18.44
CA HIS A 121 4.60 -10.49 19.55
C HIS A 121 5.83 -9.64 19.17
N GLY A 122 6.23 -9.59 17.89
CA GLY A 122 7.32 -8.76 17.41
C GLY A 122 8.72 -9.35 17.64
N GLN A 123 8.85 -10.62 18.03
CA GLN A 123 10.14 -11.28 18.09
C GLN A 123 10.60 -11.63 16.67
N CYS A 124 11.75 -11.10 16.25
CA CYS A 124 12.31 -11.39 14.94
C CYS A 124 12.74 -12.85 14.86
N LEU A 125 12.18 -13.61 13.92
CA LEU A 125 12.48 -15.01 13.69
C LEU A 125 13.60 -15.17 12.64
N ASN A 126 13.40 -14.53 11.49
CA ASN A 126 14.29 -14.66 10.35
C ASN A 126 14.43 -13.33 9.61
N ARG A 127 15.56 -13.22 8.88
CA ARG A 127 15.85 -12.10 7.99
C ARG A 127 16.46 -12.62 6.68
N TRP A 128 15.90 -12.19 5.56
CA TRP A 128 16.41 -12.53 4.23
C TRP A 128 16.75 -11.28 3.44
N GLN A 129 17.87 -11.29 2.79
CA GLN A 129 18.18 -10.26 1.81
C GLN A 129 17.42 -10.58 0.52
N LEU A 130 16.68 -9.60 0.02
CA LEU A 130 15.97 -9.69 -1.25
C LEU A 130 16.94 -9.25 -2.35
N THR A 131 17.77 -10.18 -2.82
CA THR A 131 18.65 -9.92 -3.96
C THR A 131 17.97 -10.31 -5.24
N THR A 132 17.88 -9.38 -6.18
CA THR A 132 17.49 -9.70 -7.56
C THR A 132 18.76 -10.13 -8.31
N PRO A 133 18.88 -11.38 -8.74
CA PRO A 133 20.04 -11.83 -9.51
C PRO A 133 20.22 -10.97 -10.78
N GLY A 134 21.37 -10.34 -10.95
CA GLY A 134 21.73 -9.59 -12.16
C GLY A 134 21.19 -8.16 -12.25
N ALA A 135 20.50 -7.63 -11.24
CA ALA A 135 20.05 -6.23 -11.24
C ALA A 135 21.22 -5.28 -10.92
N LYS A 136 21.51 -4.35 -11.81
CA LYS A 136 22.55 -3.31 -11.63
C LYS A 136 22.04 -2.08 -10.88
N SER A 137 20.74 -1.92 -10.72
CA SER A 137 20.11 -0.79 -10.02
C SER A 137 18.75 -1.25 -9.49
N ASN A 138 18.58 -1.18 -8.19
CA ASN A 138 17.33 -1.54 -7.55
C ASN A 138 16.54 -0.28 -7.24
N THR A 139 15.68 0.12 -8.13
CA THR A 139 14.50 0.91 -7.76
C THR A 139 13.38 -0.07 -7.44
N THR A 140 13.61 -0.91 -6.43
CA THR A 140 12.59 -1.83 -5.97
C THR A 140 11.61 -1.08 -5.08
N HIS A 141 10.34 -1.17 -5.43
CA HIS A 141 9.26 -0.96 -4.48
C HIS A 141 8.61 -2.33 -4.26
N PRO A 142 9.22 -3.22 -3.48
CA PRO A 142 8.63 -4.52 -3.26
C PRO A 142 7.29 -4.31 -2.58
N MET A 143 6.25 -4.77 -3.24
CA MET A 143 4.91 -4.87 -2.67
C MET A 143 4.76 -6.29 -2.16
N ILE A 144 4.04 -6.44 -1.07
CA ILE A 144 3.85 -7.74 -0.44
C ILE A 144 2.35 -7.97 -0.21
N THR A 145 1.88 -9.14 -0.56
CA THR A 145 0.54 -9.61 -0.21
C THR A 145 0.59 -11.06 0.20
N THR A 146 -0.37 -11.50 1.00
CA THR A 146 -0.55 -12.91 1.37
C THR A 146 -1.72 -13.49 0.60
N GLY A 147 -1.59 -14.76 0.21
CA GLY A 147 -2.69 -15.55 -0.34
C GLY A 147 -3.04 -16.70 0.60
N GLN A 148 -3.98 -17.53 0.15
CA GLN A 148 -4.31 -18.77 0.86
C GLN A 148 -3.05 -19.61 1.07
N GLY A 149 -2.92 -20.21 2.27
CA GLY A 149 -1.74 -20.97 2.64
C GLY A 149 -0.53 -20.14 3.08
N GLY A 150 -0.69 -18.81 3.26
CA GLY A 150 0.33 -17.93 3.82
C GLY A 150 1.53 -17.66 2.92
N CYS A 151 1.50 -18.07 1.64
CA CYS A 151 2.54 -17.70 0.68
C CYS A 151 2.57 -16.20 0.45
N LEU A 152 3.77 -15.67 0.21
CA LEU A 152 4.01 -14.25 -0.04
C LEU A 152 4.32 -14.02 -1.50
N TRP A 153 3.67 -13.01 -2.09
CA TRP A 153 4.03 -12.50 -3.41
C TRP A 153 4.60 -11.10 -3.29
N MET A 154 5.65 -10.87 -4.03
CA MET A 154 6.30 -9.57 -4.12
C MET A 154 6.50 -9.22 -5.58
N CYS A 155 6.39 -7.96 -5.93
CA CYS A 155 6.78 -7.49 -7.24
C CYS A 155 7.88 -6.44 -7.15
N SER A 156 8.67 -6.34 -8.20
CA SER A 156 9.68 -5.30 -8.33
C SER A 156 9.90 -4.94 -9.79
N SER A 157 10.57 -3.82 -10.00
CA SER A 157 11.13 -3.48 -11.32
C SER A 157 12.60 -3.84 -11.35
N THR A 158 13.04 -4.45 -12.43
CA THR A 158 14.41 -4.93 -12.59
C THR A 158 15.04 -4.37 -13.85
N MET A 159 16.35 -4.16 -13.80
CA MET A 159 17.15 -3.92 -15.00
C MET A 159 18.03 -5.14 -15.25
N ARG A 160 17.76 -5.88 -16.34
CA ARG A 160 18.53 -7.05 -16.73
C ARG A 160 18.97 -6.91 -18.19
N ASN A 161 20.28 -7.04 -18.45
CA ASN A 161 20.84 -6.95 -19.82
C ASN A 161 20.44 -5.68 -20.58
N GLY A 162 20.33 -4.54 -19.91
CA GLY A 162 19.92 -3.28 -20.52
C GLY A 162 18.41 -3.16 -20.79
N LYS A 163 17.61 -4.19 -20.48
CA LYS A 163 16.15 -4.15 -20.56
C LYS A 163 15.56 -3.90 -19.16
N CYS A 164 14.58 -3.01 -19.08
CA CYS A 164 13.79 -2.82 -17.86
C CYS A 164 12.57 -3.72 -17.92
N GLY A 165 12.44 -4.59 -16.93
CA GLY A 165 11.33 -5.52 -16.79
C GLY A 165 10.69 -5.49 -15.41
N GLY A 166 9.54 -6.14 -15.29
CA GLY A 166 8.94 -6.47 -14.01
C GLY A 166 9.37 -7.86 -13.56
N ALA A 167 9.45 -8.08 -12.27
CA ALA A 167 9.65 -9.39 -11.70
C ALA A 167 8.65 -9.66 -10.57
N LEU A 168 8.13 -10.89 -10.55
CA LEU A 168 7.31 -11.41 -9.47
C LEU A 168 8.10 -12.47 -8.71
N TYR A 169 7.94 -12.48 -7.40
CA TYR A 169 8.58 -13.44 -6.52
C TYR A 169 7.52 -14.10 -5.66
N ARG A 170 7.60 -15.43 -5.55
CA ARG A 170 6.82 -16.18 -4.56
C ARG A 170 7.72 -16.74 -3.49
N ARG A 171 7.25 -16.64 -2.25
CA ARG A 171 7.91 -17.23 -1.11
C ARG A 171 6.93 -18.06 -0.31
N LEU A 172 7.44 -19.13 0.27
CA LEU A 172 6.69 -19.98 1.19
C LEU A 172 6.36 -19.22 2.48
N PRO A 173 5.42 -19.73 3.31
CA PRO A 173 5.06 -19.08 4.58
C PRO A 173 6.25 -18.88 5.53
N GLY A 174 7.27 -19.70 5.42
CA GLY A 174 8.51 -19.57 6.16
C GLY A 174 9.40 -18.41 5.72
N GLY A 175 9.16 -17.85 4.53
CA GLY A 175 9.96 -16.79 3.91
C GLY A 175 11.00 -17.30 2.91
N GLU A 176 11.18 -18.61 2.79
CA GLU A 176 12.05 -19.25 1.80
C GLU A 176 11.47 -19.04 0.39
N ARG A 177 12.34 -19.12 -0.60
CA ARG A 177 11.93 -19.08 -2.01
C ARG A 177 11.08 -20.30 -2.32
N ASP A 178 9.95 -20.11 -3.01
CA ASP A 178 9.14 -21.20 -3.52
C ASP A 178 9.65 -21.62 -4.90
N GLU A 179 10.54 -22.59 -4.95
CA GLU A 179 11.18 -23.05 -6.19
C GLU A 179 10.19 -23.67 -7.18
N ALA A 180 8.98 -24.02 -6.75
CA ALA A 180 7.94 -24.58 -7.61
C ALA A 180 7.22 -23.48 -8.45
N PHE A 181 7.37 -22.20 -8.08
CA PHE A 181 6.74 -21.10 -8.80
C PHE A 181 7.62 -20.63 -9.96
N ALA A 182 7.08 -20.61 -11.18
CA ALA A 182 7.73 -20.10 -12.39
C ALA A 182 9.18 -20.64 -12.57
N ASP A 183 10.17 -19.77 -12.73
CA ASP A 183 11.59 -20.16 -12.77
C ASP A 183 12.22 -19.99 -11.39
N ASN A 184 12.25 -21.08 -10.62
CA ASN A 184 12.82 -21.11 -9.26
C ASN A 184 12.31 -19.98 -8.35
N GLY A 185 10.99 -19.81 -8.28
CA GLY A 185 10.34 -18.81 -7.41
C GLY A 185 10.35 -17.40 -7.96
N THR A 186 10.65 -17.22 -9.24
CA THR A 186 10.72 -15.91 -9.89
C THR A 186 10.08 -15.96 -11.28
N LEU A 187 9.18 -15.04 -11.56
CA LEU A 187 8.66 -14.76 -12.89
C LEU A 187 9.27 -13.46 -13.38
N ASP A 188 10.09 -13.51 -14.42
CA ASP A 188 10.60 -12.34 -15.13
C ASP A 188 9.64 -11.95 -16.25
N PHE A 189 9.19 -10.72 -16.25
CA PHE A 189 8.27 -10.19 -17.27
C PHE A 189 8.92 -9.04 -18.02
N CYS A 190 9.24 -9.28 -19.29
CA CYS A 190 9.83 -8.28 -20.19
C CYS A 190 9.04 -8.25 -21.50
N LEU A 191 8.87 -7.06 -22.05
CA LEU A 191 8.31 -6.85 -23.38
C LEU A 191 9.40 -6.23 -24.26
N ASP A 192 9.44 -6.63 -25.55
CA ASP A 192 10.43 -6.10 -26.46
C ASP A 192 10.23 -4.60 -26.71
N ASN A 193 11.33 -3.87 -26.72
CA ASN A 193 11.37 -2.42 -26.95
C ASN A 193 10.52 -1.59 -25.98
N THR A 194 10.29 -2.11 -24.76
CA THR A 194 9.51 -1.42 -23.74
C THR A 194 10.23 -1.40 -22.41
N TYR A 195 9.94 -0.38 -21.65
CA TYR A 195 10.21 -0.30 -20.21
C TYR A 195 8.97 -0.80 -19.48
N VAL A 196 9.11 -1.79 -18.62
CA VAL A 196 8.04 -2.30 -17.77
C VAL A 196 8.39 -2.02 -16.33
N ARG A 197 7.49 -1.34 -15.61
CA ARG A 197 7.62 -1.09 -14.19
C ARG A 197 6.42 -1.65 -13.46
N PHE A 198 6.62 -2.65 -12.62
CA PHE A 198 5.62 -3.14 -11.70
C PHE A 198 5.51 -2.22 -10.49
N ASN A 199 4.32 -1.75 -10.20
CA ASN A 199 4.06 -0.77 -9.15
C ASN A 199 3.33 -1.35 -7.95
N ASP A 200 2.38 -2.25 -8.18
CA ASP A 200 1.58 -2.89 -7.13
C ASP A 200 1.02 -4.23 -7.59
N LEU A 201 0.51 -5.02 -6.66
CA LEU A 201 -0.11 -6.29 -6.95
C LEU A 201 -1.28 -6.58 -6.01
N ALA A 202 -2.25 -7.36 -6.50
CA ALA A 202 -3.39 -7.83 -5.73
C ALA A 202 -3.74 -9.28 -6.11
N ILE A 203 -4.34 -10.01 -5.18
CA ILE A 203 -4.94 -11.31 -5.46
C ILE A 203 -6.44 -11.10 -5.59
N THR A 204 -7.03 -11.54 -6.68
CA THR A 204 -8.41 -11.26 -7.04
C THR A 204 -9.22 -12.52 -7.29
N GLY A 205 -10.54 -12.36 -7.14
CA GLY A 205 -11.57 -13.32 -7.48
C GLY A 205 -11.56 -14.58 -6.60
N GLU A 206 -12.55 -15.42 -6.82
CA GLU A 206 -12.65 -16.71 -6.15
C GLU A 206 -11.52 -17.65 -6.56
N GLN A 207 -11.00 -17.51 -7.79
CA GLN A 207 -9.89 -18.31 -8.31
C GLN A 207 -8.53 -17.86 -7.78
N GLY A 208 -8.47 -16.65 -7.17
CA GLY A 208 -7.28 -16.13 -6.53
C GLY A 208 -6.15 -15.82 -7.52
N HIS A 209 -6.46 -15.29 -8.71
CA HIS A 209 -5.45 -14.87 -9.67
C HIS A 209 -4.62 -13.71 -9.14
N LEU A 210 -3.35 -13.67 -9.55
CA LEU A 210 -2.43 -12.60 -9.22
C LEU A 210 -2.49 -11.51 -10.29
N VAL A 211 -2.97 -10.33 -9.94
CA VAL A 211 -3.00 -9.18 -10.83
C VAL A 211 -1.92 -8.19 -10.44
N VAL A 212 -1.10 -7.80 -11.42
CA VAL A 212 0.00 -6.87 -11.27
C VAL A 212 -0.30 -5.59 -12.02
N ALA A 213 -0.21 -4.48 -11.33
CA ALA A 213 -0.30 -3.14 -11.89
C ALA A 213 1.06 -2.73 -12.47
N ALA A 214 1.08 -2.38 -13.75
CA ALA A 214 2.30 -2.04 -14.48
C ALA A 214 2.16 -0.74 -15.26
N ASP A 215 3.22 0.07 -15.24
CA ASP A 215 3.44 1.12 -16.22
C ASP A 215 4.29 0.54 -17.36
N ILE A 216 3.80 0.65 -18.57
CA ILE A 216 4.49 0.14 -19.77
C ILE A 216 4.77 1.32 -20.70
N HIS A 217 6.06 1.57 -20.97
CA HIS A 217 6.49 2.65 -21.81
C HIS A 217 7.30 2.11 -23.02
N PRO A 218 6.87 2.35 -24.26
CA PRO A 218 7.74 2.11 -25.41
C PRO A 218 9.00 2.97 -25.33
N TRP A 219 10.15 2.43 -25.70
CA TRP A 219 11.41 3.20 -25.65
C TRP A 219 11.43 4.39 -26.62
N THR A 220 10.56 4.34 -27.62
CA THR A 220 10.47 5.34 -28.68
C THR A 220 9.38 6.38 -28.49
N SER A 221 8.57 6.25 -27.42
CA SER A 221 7.45 7.15 -27.16
C SER A 221 7.46 7.58 -25.68
N SER A 222 7.01 8.80 -25.43
CA SER A 222 6.71 9.29 -24.07
C SER A 222 5.36 8.79 -23.55
N ASP A 223 4.61 8.07 -24.37
CA ASP A 223 3.27 7.60 -24.00
C ASP A 223 3.37 6.38 -23.09
N SER A 224 2.86 6.52 -21.90
CA SER A 224 2.72 5.40 -20.97
C SER A 224 1.35 4.76 -21.09
N SER A 225 1.30 3.45 -21.13
CA SER A 225 0.05 2.72 -20.93
C SER A 225 -0.02 2.15 -19.52
N LEU A 226 -1.16 2.32 -18.90
CA LEU A 226 -1.48 1.69 -17.62
C LEU A 226 -2.03 0.30 -17.90
N THR A 227 -1.35 -0.70 -17.41
CA THR A 227 -1.69 -2.09 -17.71
C THR A 227 -1.83 -2.89 -16.43
N LEU A 228 -2.90 -3.68 -16.34
CA LEU A 228 -3.00 -4.77 -15.39
C LEU A 228 -2.64 -6.06 -16.12
N CYS A 229 -1.69 -6.81 -15.58
CA CYS A 229 -1.32 -8.13 -16.07
C CYS A 229 -1.83 -9.18 -15.10
N CYS A 230 -2.50 -10.22 -15.60
CA CYS A 230 -3.06 -11.29 -14.77
C CYS A 230 -2.29 -12.59 -14.97
N PHE A 231 -1.91 -13.19 -13.83
CA PHE A 231 -1.15 -14.43 -13.78
C PHE A 231 -1.85 -15.45 -12.89
N ASP A 232 -1.73 -16.70 -13.25
CA ASP A 232 -2.04 -17.80 -12.34
C ASP A 232 -1.08 -17.75 -11.16
N ARG A 233 -1.62 -17.80 -9.94
CA ARG A 233 -0.82 -17.61 -8.74
C ARG A 233 0.08 -18.80 -8.42
N ASP A 234 -0.23 -20.01 -8.95
CA ASP A 234 0.50 -21.21 -8.61
C ASP A 234 1.58 -21.52 -9.64
N SER A 235 1.31 -21.32 -10.92
CA SER A 235 2.27 -21.54 -12.01
C SER A 235 3.02 -20.29 -12.44
N GLY A 236 2.44 -19.10 -12.29
CA GLY A 236 2.94 -17.85 -12.88
C GLY A 236 2.60 -17.69 -14.35
N GLU A 237 1.80 -18.59 -14.93
CA GLU A 237 1.38 -18.47 -16.32
C GLU A 237 0.38 -17.32 -16.52
N VAL A 238 0.40 -16.74 -17.71
CA VAL A 238 -0.54 -15.66 -18.06
C VAL A 238 -1.95 -16.21 -18.16
N VAL A 239 -2.90 -15.59 -17.45
CA VAL A 239 -4.33 -15.90 -17.52
C VAL A 239 -4.92 -15.23 -18.77
N SER A 240 -4.89 -15.91 -19.89
CA SER A 240 -5.28 -15.34 -21.21
C SER A 240 -6.73 -14.87 -21.29
N ALA A 241 -7.61 -15.39 -20.42
CA ALA A 241 -9.02 -14.98 -20.33
C ALA A 241 -9.22 -13.60 -19.71
N PHE A 242 -8.20 -13.04 -19.05
CA PHE A 242 -8.28 -11.70 -18.47
C PHE A 242 -8.01 -10.66 -19.56
N GLY A 243 -9.01 -9.82 -19.86
CA GLY A 243 -8.91 -8.75 -20.84
C GLY A 243 -8.44 -9.24 -22.22
N ALA A 244 -7.48 -8.54 -22.79
CA ALA A 244 -6.88 -8.92 -24.07
C ALA A 244 -5.58 -9.71 -23.82
N ASN A 245 -5.62 -11.02 -23.97
CA ASN A 245 -4.45 -11.91 -23.78
C ASN A 245 -3.78 -11.75 -22.40
N GLY A 246 -4.56 -11.77 -21.35
CA GLY A 246 -4.06 -11.66 -19.96
C GLY A 246 -3.81 -10.23 -19.50
N ARG A 247 -4.32 -9.24 -20.22
CA ARG A 247 -4.05 -7.82 -19.92
C ARG A 247 -5.29 -6.95 -20.07
N PHE A 248 -5.47 -6.06 -19.12
CA PHE A 248 -6.29 -4.88 -19.27
C PHE A 248 -5.37 -3.68 -19.48
N THR A 249 -5.58 -2.91 -20.53
CA THR A 249 -4.84 -1.68 -20.78
C THR A 249 -5.79 -0.50 -20.78
N TYR A 250 -5.56 0.43 -19.85
CA TYR A 250 -6.30 1.68 -19.85
C TYR A 250 -5.68 2.61 -20.88
N PRO A 251 -6.43 3.04 -21.90
CA PRO A 251 -5.88 3.87 -22.95
C PRO A 251 -5.42 5.21 -22.36
N PRO A 252 -4.32 5.79 -22.88
CA PRO A 252 -3.94 7.15 -22.59
C PRO A 252 -4.97 8.09 -23.24
N SER A 253 -6.21 8.03 -22.76
CA SER A 253 -7.28 8.81 -23.34
C SER A 253 -7.30 10.18 -22.70
N HIS A 254 -7.23 11.13 -23.56
CA HIS A 254 -7.50 12.54 -23.40
C HIS A 254 -6.28 13.41 -23.06
N SER A 255 -6.08 14.31 -23.96
CA SER A 255 -5.20 15.46 -24.05
C SER A 255 -4.87 16.27 -22.77
N LEU A 256 -5.43 15.90 -21.63
CA LEU A 256 -5.24 16.60 -20.37
C LEU A 256 -4.11 16.02 -19.51
N TYR A 257 -3.75 14.73 -19.69
CA TYR A 257 -2.81 14.05 -18.80
C TYR A 257 -1.64 13.47 -19.61
N ARG A 258 -0.44 14.04 -19.40
CA ARG A 258 0.76 13.64 -20.15
C ARG A 258 1.54 12.48 -19.53
N GLN A 259 1.41 12.29 -18.21
CA GLN A 259 2.07 11.19 -17.51
C GLN A 259 1.07 10.52 -16.58
N LEU A 260 0.87 9.24 -16.78
CA LEU A 260 0.01 8.41 -15.97
C LEU A 260 0.87 7.35 -15.28
N SER A 261 0.61 7.07 -14.02
CA SER A 261 1.24 5.96 -13.29
C SER A 261 0.21 5.29 -12.39
N ILE A 262 0.12 3.97 -12.46
CA ILE A 262 -0.66 3.21 -11.47
C ILE A 262 0.11 3.25 -10.15
N GLN A 263 -0.59 3.64 -9.10
CA GLN A 263 -0.02 3.72 -7.76
C GLN A 263 -0.43 2.54 -6.88
N ARG A 264 -1.67 2.07 -7.06
CA ARG A 264 -2.19 0.92 -6.32
C ARG A 264 -3.23 0.16 -7.12
N VAL A 265 -3.35 -1.11 -6.80
CA VAL A 265 -4.48 -1.98 -7.16
C VAL A 265 -5.01 -2.65 -5.90
N ILE A 266 -6.33 -2.58 -5.69
CA ILE A 266 -6.98 -3.15 -4.51
C ILE A 266 -8.08 -4.10 -5.00
N ALA A 267 -8.01 -5.36 -4.58
CA ALA A 267 -9.07 -6.31 -4.83
C ALA A 267 -10.29 -5.97 -3.97
N THR A 268 -11.46 -5.96 -4.59
CA THR A 268 -12.77 -5.76 -3.96
C THR A 268 -13.70 -6.91 -4.37
N ARG A 269 -14.88 -7.03 -3.77
CA ARG A 269 -15.88 -8.02 -4.19
C ARG A 269 -16.42 -7.78 -5.60
N HIS A 270 -16.28 -6.56 -6.12
CA HIS A 270 -16.79 -6.16 -7.43
C HIS A 270 -15.71 -6.03 -8.50
N GLY A 271 -14.47 -6.49 -8.21
CA GLY A 271 -13.33 -6.42 -9.12
C GLY A 271 -12.15 -5.68 -8.49
N LEU A 272 -11.41 -4.98 -9.32
CA LEU A 272 -10.17 -4.31 -8.97
C LEU A 272 -10.35 -2.79 -8.97
N LEU A 273 -10.18 -2.15 -7.82
CA LEU A 273 -10.06 -0.69 -7.75
C LEU A 273 -8.63 -0.30 -8.11
N VAL A 274 -8.47 0.49 -9.16
CA VAL A 274 -7.17 0.93 -9.68
C VAL A 274 -7.00 2.41 -9.41
N ILE A 275 -5.93 2.75 -8.73
CA ILE A 275 -5.60 4.11 -8.36
C ILE A 275 -4.47 4.60 -9.25
N ILE A 276 -4.73 5.70 -9.95
CA ILE A 276 -3.87 6.28 -10.96
C ILE A 276 -3.48 7.68 -10.52
N GLN A 277 -2.21 8.01 -10.61
CA GLN A 277 -1.73 9.38 -10.51
C GLN A 277 -1.46 9.92 -11.91
N SER A 278 -1.88 11.13 -12.15
CA SER A 278 -1.68 11.82 -13.42
C SER A 278 -1.14 13.21 -13.22
N TYR A 279 -0.41 13.70 -14.22
CA TYR A 279 0.14 15.05 -14.27
C TYR A 279 -0.37 15.75 -15.52
N ASP A 280 -0.83 17.00 -15.39
CA ASP A 280 -1.12 17.80 -16.56
C ASP A 280 0.17 18.40 -17.17
N GLY A 281 0.04 19.07 -18.30
CA GLY A 281 1.18 19.71 -18.96
C GLY A 281 1.78 20.90 -18.20
N GLN A 282 1.15 21.32 -17.09
CA GLN A 282 1.57 22.44 -16.23
C GLN A 282 2.12 21.97 -14.89
N GLY A 283 2.15 20.63 -14.65
CA GLY A 283 2.66 20.03 -13.42
C GLY A 283 1.63 19.89 -12.29
N ALA A 284 0.36 20.16 -12.56
CA ALA A 284 -0.68 19.86 -11.58
C ALA A 284 -0.90 18.35 -11.49
N ILE A 285 -1.11 17.87 -10.26
CA ILE A 285 -1.29 16.46 -9.92
C ILE A 285 -2.78 16.17 -9.77
N TYR A 286 -3.20 15.04 -10.30
CA TYR A 286 -4.54 14.52 -10.15
C TYR A 286 -4.48 13.04 -9.76
N SER A 287 -5.39 12.63 -8.91
CA SER A 287 -5.61 11.23 -8.59
C SER A 287 -6.90 10.75 -9.24
N CYS A 288 -6.82 9.65 -9.95
CA CYS A 288 -7.95 9.07 -10.67
C CYS A 288 -8.22 7.65 -10.15
N PHE A 289 -9.49 7.28 -10.08
CA PHE A 289 -9.93 5.96 -9.66
C PHE A 289 -10.81 5.36 -10.72
N ILE A 290 -10.52 4.14 -11.12
CA ILE A 290 -11.36 3.31 -11.99
C ILE A 290 -11.58 1.97 -11.35
N ARG A 291 -12.62 1.25 -11.74
CA ARG A 291 -12.79 -0.15 -11.37
C ARG A 291 -12.73 -1.02 -12.61
N VAL A 292 -12.01 -2.12 -12.50
CA VAL A 292 -11.84 -3.14 -13.54
C VAL A 292 -12.47 -4.42 -13.01
N THR A 293 -13.27 -5.10 -13.82
CA THR A 293 -13.91 -6.37 -13.46
C THR A 293 -12.86 -7.47 -13.27
N GLU A 294 -13.24 -8.59 -12.66
CA GLU A 294 -12.37 -9.77 -12.56
C GLU A 294 -12.01 -10.39 -13.90
N HIS A 295 -12.74 -10.04 -14.96
CA HIS A 295 -12.45 -10.47 -16.34
C HIS A 295 -11.52 -9.50 -17.09
N GLY A 296 -11.03 -8.44 -16.46
CA GLY A 296 -10.15 -7.47 -17.10
C GLY A 296 -10.86 -6.50 -18.04
N GLU A 297 -12.07 -6.11 -17.71
CA GLU A 297 -12.86 -5.12 -18.43
C GLU A 297 -13.15 -3.90 -17.55
N LEU A 298 -13.29 -2.72 -18.16
CA LEU A 298 -13.70 -1.53 -17.42
C LEU A 298 -15.12 -1.72 -16.85
N ASP A 299 -15.27 -1.57 -15.55
CA ASP A 299 -16.59 -1.69 -14.91
C ASP A 299 -17.45 -0.46 -15.16
N VAL A 300 -18.42 -0.60 -16.05
CA VAL A 300 -19.37 0.47 -16.37
C VAL A 300 -20.38 0.77 -15.23
N GLY A 301 -20.52 -0.13 -14.26
CA GLY A 301 -21.33 0.08 -13.05
C GLY A 301 -20.65 1.02 -12.04
N PHE A 302 -19.35 1.25 -12.18
CA PHE A 302 -18.60 2.17 -11.35
C PHE A 302 -18.46 3.53 -12.03
N ASN A 303 -19.09 4.56 -11.46
CA ASN A 303 -19.09 5.93 -11.98
C ASN A 303 -19.44 6.03 -13.49
N ALA A 304 -20.36 5.17 -13.94
CA ALA A 304 -20.75 5.04 -15.35
C ALA A 304 -19.55 4.76 -16.29
N GLY A 305 -18.56 3.99 -15.85
CA GLY A 305 -17.34 3.67 -16.59
C GLY A 305 -16.36 4.85 -16.73
N LYS A 306 -16.60 5.95 -16.03
CA LYS A 306 -15.71 7.13 -16.05
C LYS A 306 -14.79 7.12 -14.84
N PRO A 307 -13.56 7.65 -14.95
CA PRO A 307 -12.71 7.80 -13.78
C PRO A 307 -13.32 8.81 -12.80
N ILE A 308 -13.22 8.53 -11.51
CA ILE A 308 -13.38 9.56 -10.48
C ILE A 308 -12.08 10.35 -10.44
N VAL A 309 -12.14 11.65 -10.59
CA VAL A 309 -10.96 12.52 -10.63
C VAL A 309 -10.95 13.43 -9.41
N ILE A 310 -9.84 13.43 -8.69
CA ILE A 310 -9.60 14.28 -7.52
C ILE A 310 -8.39 15.15 -7.81
N ALA A 311 -8.54 16.47 -7.68
CA ALA A 311 -7.41 17.39 -7.76
C ALA A 311 -6.46 17.17 -6.57
N GLY A 312 -5.17 17.10 -6.85
CA GLY A 312 -4.12 16.82 -5.88
C GLY A 312 -3.69 15.35 -5.84
N ALA A 313 -2.63 15.09 -5.08
CA ALA A 313 -2.17 13.74 -4.81
C ALA A 313 -3.03 13.10 -3.71
N TYR A 314 -3.41 11.83 -3.89
CA TYR A 314 -3.87 11.05 -2.76
C TYR A 314 -2.64 10.57 -1.96
N SER A 315 -2.83 10.34 -0.66
CA SER A 315 -1.78 9.74 0.17
C SER A 315 -1.99 8.23 0.32
N ASP A 316 -3.24 7.82 0.49
CA ASP A 316 -3.59 6.40 0.61
C ASP A 316 -5.09 6.14 0.33
N VAL A 317 -5.43 4.87 0.06
CA VAL A 317 -6.80 4.40 -0.20
C VAL A 317 -6.99 3.06 0.50
N ALA A 318 -8.17 2.84 1.09
CA ALA A 318 -8.61 1.55 1.57
C ALA A 318 -10.10 1.32 1.27
N VAL A 319 -10.55 0.09 1.44
CA VAL A 319 -11.92 -0.33 1.17
C VAL A 319 -12.51 -0.93 2.44
N GLN A 320 -13.73 -0.53 2.79
CA GLN A 320 -14.49 -1.06 3.93
C GLN A 320 -15.11 -2.42 3.58
N SER A 321 -15.64 -3.11 4.60
CA SER A 321 -16.23 -4.44 4.44
C SER A 321 -17.41 -4.49 3.48
N ASP A 322 -18.08 -3.36 3.24
CA ASP A 322 -19.20 -3.19 2.32
C ASP A 322 -18.80 -2.56 0.96
N ASP A 323 -17.49 -2.59 0.65
CA ASP A 323 -16.88 -2.03 -0.56
C ASP A 323 -17.00 -0.50 -0.71
N ARG A 324 -17.33 0.25 0.35
CA ARG A 324 -17.14 1.69 0.34
C ARG A 324 -15.65 2.03 0.32
N ILE A 325 -15.31 3.09 -0.40
CA ILE A 325 -13.92 3.47 -0.67
C ILE A 325 -13.57 4.67 0.19
N ILE A 326 -12.52 4.53 0.99
CA ILE A 326 -11.94 5.60 1.81
C ILE A 326 -10.69 6.14 1.14
N VAL A 327 -10.63 7.44 0.91
CA VAL A 327 -9.51 8.12 0.27
C VAL A 327 -8.92 9.15 1.21
N LEU A 328 -7.64 9.04 1.46
CA LEU A 328 -6.85 10.06 2.15
C LEU A 328 -6.24 10.98 1.09
N ALA A 329 -6.77 12.17 0.96
CA ALA A 329 -6.30 13.17 0.01
C ALA A 329 -5.54 14.28 0.72
N SER A 330 -4.30 14.50 0.32
CA SER A 330 -3.54 15.68 0.69
C SER A 330 -3.78 16.74 -0.37
N ASN A 331 -4.76 17.60 -0.16
CA ASN A 331 -4.87 18.81 -0.96
C ASN A 331 -3.67 19.69 -0.67
N LEU A 332 -3.35 20.60 -1.61
CA LEU A 332 -2.27 21.56 -1.43
C LEU A 332 -2.30 22.11 0.01
N TYR A 333 -1.23 21.79 0.78
CA TYR A 333 -1.00 22.22 2.15
C TYR A 333 -1.81 23.47 2.59
N PRO A 334 -2.50 23.49 3.75
CA PRO A 334 -2.26 22.65 4.93
C PRO A 334 -3.28 21.53 5.16
N ASP A 335 -4.32 21.37 4.36
CA ASP A 335 -5.48 20.58 4.72
C ASP A 335 -5.41 19.13 4.19
N THR A 336 -5.53 18.17 5.11
CA THR A 336 -5.73 16.77 4.76
C THR A 336 -7.20 16.41 4.91
N VAL A 337 -7.75 15.76 3.91
CA VAL A 337 -9.16 15.37 3.84
C VAL A 337 -9.27 13.85 3.71
N VAL A 338 -10.10 13.25 4.54
CA VAL A 338 -10.58 11.87 4.35
C VAL A 338 -11.92 11.94 3.64
N ARG A 339 -12.05 11.26 2.50
CA ARG A 339 -13.29 11.18 1.69
C ARG A 339 -13.81 9.77 1.68
N ARG A 340 -15.14 9.63 1.63
CA ARG A 340 -15.77 8.34 1.40
C ARG A 340 -16.59 8.33 0.12
N TYR A 341 -16.49 7.23 -0.62
CA TYR A 341 -17.29 6.97 -1.81
C TYR A 341 -18.06 5.66 -1.63
N LEU A 342 -19.25 5.63 -2.20
CA LEU A 342 -20.10 4.42 -2.27
C LEU A 342 -19.50 3.40 -3.23
N VAL A 343 -20.00 2.17 -3.17
CA VAL A 343 -19.58 1.06 -4.04
C VAL A 343 -19.71 1.36 -5.54
N ASN A 344 -20.65 2.22 -5.92
CA ASN A 344 -20.86 2.65 -7.31
C ASN A 344 -19.96 3.85 -7.72
N GLY A 345 -19.11 4.34 -6.81
CA GLY A 345 -18.23 5.48 -7.06
C GLY A 345 -18.83 6.86 -6.78
N GLU A 346 -20.09 6.96 -6.38
CA GLU A 346 -20.67 8.22 -5.95
C GLU A 346 -20.11 8.65 -4.59
N LYS A 347 -20.04 9.96 -4.36
CA LYS A 347 -19.59 10.50 -3.07
C LYS A 347 -20.61 10.14 -1.97
N ASP A 348 -20.18 9.54 -0.88
CA ASP A 348 -21.05 9.19 0.24
C ASP A 348 -21.30 10.39 1.15
N CYS A 349 -22.37 11.13 0.89
CA CYS A 349 -22.73 12.31 1.65
C CYS A 349 -23.11 12.06 3.12
N SER A 350 -23.25 10.81 3.56
CA SER A 350 -23.52 10.46 4.95
C SER A 350 -22.24 10.45 5.82
N PHE A 351 -21.07 10.50 5.21
CA PHE A 351 -19.79 10.50 5.89
C PHE A 351 -19.31 11.91 6.21
N GLY A 352 -19.10 12.21 7.49
CA GLY A 352 -18.61 13.50 7.94
C GLY A 352 -19.47 14.68 7.43
N ASN A 353 -18.82 15.70 6.91
CA ASN A 353 -19.50 16.82 6.28
C ASN A 353 -19.61 16.61 4.77
N ARG A 354 -20.76 16.13 4.31
CA ARG A 354 -21.04 15.88 2.88
C ARG A 354 -19.98 14.99 2.20
N GLY A 355 -19.60 13.90 2.87
CA GLY A 355 -18.64 12.92 2.34
C GLY A 355 -17.18 13.23 2.61
N GLU A 356 -16.89 14.20 3.48
CA GLU A 356 -15.54 14.64 3.80
C GLU A 356 -15.34 14.88 5.28
N VAL A 357 -14.13 14.57 5.76
CA VAL A 357 -13.64 14.90 7.10
C VAL A 357 -12.32 15.62 6.96
N LEU A 358 -12.25 16.87 7.45
CA LEU A 358 -10.99 17.55 7.65
C LEU A 358 -10.29 16.96 8.87
N LEU A 359 -9.06 16.52 8.68
CA LEU A 359 -8.32 15.81 9.72
C LEU A 359 -7.06 16.56 10.11
N GLY A 360 -6.77 16.55 11.41
CA GLY A 360 -5.49 16.95 11.96
C GLY A 360 -5.47 18.30 12.64
N GLN A 361 -4.34 18.56 13.27
CA GLN A 361 -3.98 19.83 13.90
C GLN A 361 -2.95 20.56 13.04
N PRO A 362 -2.78 21.89 13.21
CA PRO A 362 -1.77 22.63 12.46
C PRO A 362 -0.38 21.99 12.54
N GLY A 363 0.24 21.76 11.39
CA GLY A 363 1.56 21.15 11.27
C GLY A 363 1.57 19.60 11.20
N GLU A 364 0.42 18.94 11.28
CA GLU A 364 0.32 17.50 11.04
C GLU A 364 0.18 17.19 9.54
N ARG A 365 0.82 16.11 9.10
CA ARG A 365 0.74 15.59 7.73
C ARG A 365 0.41 14.11 7.78
N PHE A 366 -0.50 13.65 6.96
CA PHE A 366 -0.98 12.27 6.96
C PHE A 366 -0.51 11.53 5.70
N TYR A 367 -0.20 10.26 5.87
CA TYR A 367 0.50 9.47 4.85
C TYR A 367 -0.18 8.15 4.53
N ALA A 368 -0.89 7.55 5.47
CA ALA A 368 -1.52 6.27 5.25
C ALA A 368 -2.81 6.13 6.04
N LEU A 369 -3.69 5.26 5.53
CA LEU A 369 -4.90 4.85 6.20
C LEU A 369 -5.07 3.33 6.14
N ALA A 370 -5.83 2.79 7.09
CA ALA A 370 -6.26 1.40 7.10
C ALA A 370 -7.68 1.31 7.63
N VAL A 371 -8.41 0.27 7.21
CA VAL A 371 -9.73 -0.05 7.71
C VAL A 371 -9.62 -1.26 8.63
N GLN A 372 -10.19 -1.17 9.83
CA GLN A 372 -10.25 -2.25 10.81
C GLN A 372 -11.41 -3.20 10.51
N ALA A 373 -11.43 -4.37 11.14
CA ALA A 373 -12.46 -5.37 10.93
C ALA A 373 -13.88 -4.89 11.32
N ASP A 374 -13.98 -3.88 12.19
CA ASP A 374 -15.21 -3.20 12.57
C ASP A 374 -15.52 -1.95 11.72
N ASP A 375 -14.89 -1.86 10.55
CA ASP A 375 -14.99 -0.77 9.57
C ASP A 375 -14.50 0.60 10.04
N LYS A 376 -13.95 0.71 11.25
CA LYS A 376 -13.33 1.96 11.70
C LYS A 376 -12.07 2.28 10.89
N ILE A 377 -11.82 3.56 10.74
CA ILE A 377 -10.78 4.07 9.84
C ILE A 377 -9.62 4.61 10.68
N LEU A 378 -8.44 4.03 10.52
CA LEU A 378 -7.19 4.50 11.08
C LEU A 378 -6.48 5.40 10.10
N VAL A 379 -5.96 6.53 10.55
CA VAL A 379 -5.17 7.46 9.73
C VAL A 379 -3.88 7.81 10.44
N SER A 380 -2.74 7.49 9.83
CA SER A 380 -1.43 7.78 10.40
C SER A 380 -0.79 9.01 9.81
N GLY A 381 -0.13 9.78 10.65
CA GLY A 381 0.53 11.01 10.26
C GLY A 381 1.71 11.36 11.16
N VAL A 382 2.32 12.48 10.85
CA VAL A 382 3.48 13.04 11.55
C VAL A 382 3.28 14.54 11.78
N GLY A 383 3.47 14.96 13.03
CA GLY A 383 3.57 16.33 13.44
C GLY A 383 4.86 16.54 14.24
N ARG A 384 4.75 16.97 15.49
CA ARG A 384 5.89 16.96 16.45
C ARG A 384 6.29 15.55 16.88
N SER A 385 5.36 14.61 16.75
CA SER A 385 5.51 13.17 16.96
C SER A 385 4.69 12.45 15.92
N SER A 386 4.77 11.12 15.85
CA SER A 386 3.81 10.34 15.05
C SER A 386 2.44 10.42 15.68
N VAL A 387 1.42 10.58 14.84
CA VAL A 387 0.01 10.64 15.25
C VAL A 387 -0.77 9.52 14.57
N LEU A 388 -1.71 8.96 15.29
CA LEU A 388 -2.69 8.01 14.78
C LEU A 388 -4.08 8.51 15.16
N TYR A 389 -4.93 8.70 14.18
CA TYR A 389 -6.34 9.03 14.37
C TYR A 389 -7.19 7.82 14.08
N ARG A 390 -8.34 7.69 14.78
CA ARG A 390 -9.38 6.74 14.43
C ARG A 390 -10.71 7.46 14.23
N LEU A 391 -11.36 7.17 13.10
CA LEU A 391 -12.68 7.66 12.75
C LEU A 391 -13.70 6.51 12.78
N GLN A 392 -14.95 6.87 13.03
CA GLN A 392 -16.09 5.96 12.84
C GLN A 392 -16.27 5.67 11.35
N GLY A 393 -16.56 4.39 11.04
CA GLY A 393 -16.72 3.90 9.68
C GLY A 393 -18.09 4.14 9.03
#